data_e7d7315ea10d398eb580afa4a92dd5b3
#
_entry.id   e7d7315ea10d398eb580afa4a92dd5b3
#
_cell.length_a   1.000
_cell.length_b   1.000
_cell.length_c   1.000
_cell.angle_alpha   90.00
_cell.angle_beta   90.00
_cell.angle_gamma   90.00
#
_symmetry.space_group_name_H-M   'P 1'
#
loop_
_entity.id
_entity.type
_entity.pdbx_description
1 polymer ?
#
loop_
_entity_poly.entity_id
_entity_poly.type
_entity_poly.pdbx_seq_one_letter_code
_entity_poly.pdbx_strand_id
1 'polypeptide(L)'
;MRQGSIVHKTLEDQVHTMVEVEVLTKEDAWGLRIWNIIQGLKTLRDTGMTREMEVWGVVDGLVVNGVLDELSYICPDRELEKATAKSNKDTPSADQTSITNFLDQDSGVIKNLRDIIEKTSRIYLTDVKTRGAKSIPKGASFRPTLMQLMLYHRLLSDLATNKVDSIIIFNRYDLDPAAPFSDSFIAQIGNLNEVFVDASTDPKQDPDIPSPAQDSMQILLEHNSLQSLWSLMILEFKRTMPAGVKSIGNVLKAEYRGQVDGAILGIKTFLYDNKVMQTYLDDEMRWWKGEREAQGVCMEEAYKCGFCEFADECSWRKDRIEEATVAHRARTRSVV
;
A
#
# COMPACT_ATOMS: atom_id res chain seq x y z
N MET A 1 -6.90 -11.31 16.96
CA MET A 1 -7.26 -10.25 16.01
C MET A 1 -7.52 -8.89 16.67
N ARG A 2 -8.32 -8.78 17.75
CA ARG A 2 -8.68 -7.47 18.35
C ARG A 2 -7.53 -6.56 18.84
N GLN A 3 -6.41 -7.10 19.30
CA GLN A 3 -5.30 -6.28 19.85
C GLN A 3 -4.39 -5.68 18.76
N GLY A 4 -4.22 -6.35 17.61
CA GLY A 4 -3.51 -5.78 16.48
C GLY A 4 -4.20 -4.53 15.93
N SER A 5 -5.54 -4.57 15.84
CA SER A 5 -6.35 -3.43 15.42
C SER A 5 -6.21 -2.19 16.33
N ILE A 6 -5.93 -2.37 17.63
CA ILE A 6 -5.76 -1.22 18.55
C ILE A 6 -4.49 -0.44 18.22
N VAL A 7 -3.37 -1.13 17.94
CA VAL A 7 -2.11 -0.45 17.58
C VAL A 7 -2.26 0.30 16.26
N HIS A 8 -2.88 -0.32 15.24
CA HIS A 8 -3.16 0.33 13.97
C HIS A 8 -4.05 1.56 14.16
N LYS A 9 -5.17 1.41 14.89
CA LYS A 9 -6.06 2.53 15.19
C LYS A 9 -5.35 3.68 15.91
N THR A 10 -4.51 3.38 16.91
CA THR A 10 -3.73 4.42 17.61
C THR A 10 -2.76 5.16 16.68
N LEU A 11 -2.19 4.46 15.70
CA LEU A 11 -1.31 5.06 14.70
C LEU A 11 -2.09 5.88 13.66
N GLU A 12 -3.27 5.41 13.28
CA GLU A 12 -4.20 6.10 12.39
C GLU A 12 -4.71 7.40 13.02
N ASP A 13 -5.17 7.35 14.27
CA ASP A 13 -5.67 8.50 15.04
C ASP A 13 -4.63 9.64 15.19
N GLN A 14 -3.34 9.36 14.95
CA GLN A 14 -2.27 10.38 14.93
C GLN A 14 -2.25 11.21 13.64
N VAL A 15 -2.87 10.71 12.58
CA VAL A 15 -2.81 11.32 11.23
C VAL A 15 -4.20 11.69 10.73
N HIS A 16 -5.23 10.91 11.08
CA HIS A 16 -6.60 11.09 10.61
C HIS A 16 -7.59 11.11 11.77
N THR A 17 -8.56 12.01 11.72
CA THR A 17 -9.74 11.95 12.58
C THR A 17 -10.83 11.17 11.86
N MET A 18 -11.23 10.04 12.42
CA MET A 18 -12.31 9.21 11.87
C MET A 18 -13.66 9.83 12.19
N VAL A 19 -14.46 10.11 11.18
CA VAL A 19 -15.85 10.53 11.33
C VAL A 19 -16.74 9.51 10.63
N GLU A 20 -17.77 9.04 11.33
CA GLU A 20 -18.74 8.13 10.75
C GLU A 20 -19.62 8.87 9.73
N VAL A 21 -19.62 8.38 8.49
CA VAL A 21 -20.50 8.85 7.41
C VAL A 21 -21.58 7.81 7.19
N GLU A 22 -22.84 8.23 7.21
CA GLU A 22 -23.96 7.37 6.88
C GLU A 22 -23.97 7.05 5.38
N VAL A 23 -23.94 5.78 5.06
CA VAL A 23 -23.89 5.27 3.69
C VAL A 23 -25.23 4.63 3.36
N LEU A 24 -25.93 5.15 2.36
CA LEU A 24 -27.27 4.68 1.97
C LEU A 24 -27.23 3.68 0.81
N THR A 25 -26.24 3.83 -0.09
CA THR A 25 -26.11 2.99 -1.27
C THR A 25 -24.73 2.31 -1.32
N LYS A 26 -24.60 1.28 -2.13
CA LYS A 26 -23.30 0.66 -2.39
C LYS A 26 -22.35 1.60 -3.13
N GLU A 27 -22.89 2.48 -3.96
CA GLU A 27 -22.16 3.53 -4.68
C GLU A 27 -21.62 4.58 -3.70
N ASP A 28 -22.39 5.02 -2.69
CA ASP A 28 -21.90 5.91 -1.63
C ASP A 28 -20.76 5.25 -0.84
N ALA A 29 -20.89 3.95 -0.50
CA ALA A 29 -19.84 3.21 0.21
C ALA A 29 -18.52 3.20 -0.58
N TRP A 30 -18.59 3.00 -1.90
CA TRP A 30 -17.43 3.04 -2.76
C TRP A 30 -16.95 4.46 -3.03
N GLY A 31 -17.86 5.42 -3.10
CA GLY A 31 -17.54 6.85 -3.16
C GLY A 31 -16.70 7.28 -1.96
N LEU A 32 -17.10 6.86 -0.74
CA LEU A 32 -16.34 7.14 0.48
C LEU A 32 -14.92 6.54 0.45
N ARG A 33 -14.76 5.30 -0.04
CA ARG A 33 -13.45 4.66 -0.17
C ARG A 33 -12.54 5.42 -1.14
N ILE A 34 -13.05 5.81 -2.32
CA ILE A 34 -12.32 6.60 -3.30
C ILE A 34 -11.98 7.98 -2.72
N TRP A 35 -12.92 8.62 -2.03
CA TRP A 35 -12.72 9.90 -1.36
C TRP A 35 -11.60 9.84 -0.32
N ASN A 36 -11.57 8.80 0.50
CA ASN A 36 -10.52 8.61 1.51
C ASN A 36 -9.13 8.48 0.87
N ILE A 37 -9.01 7.84 -0.30
CA ILE A 37 -7.75 7.80 -1.05
C ILE A 37 -7.35 9.21 -1.53
N ILE A 38 -8.30 9.99 -2.05
CA ILE A 38 -8.05 11.37 -2.49
C ILE A 38 -7.55 12.22 -1.32
N GLN A 39 -8.20 12.12 -0.16
CA GLN A 39 -7.78 12.83 1.05
C GLN A 39 -6.41 12.33 1.55
N GLY A 40 -6.17 11.02 1.55
CA GLY A 40 -4.86 10.44 1.91
C GLY A 40 -3.72 10.95 1.02
N LEU A 41 -3.95 11.08 -0.29
CA LEU A 41 -2.97 11.65 -1.22
C LEU A 41 -2.73 13.15 -0.98
N LYS A 42 -3.76 13.91 -0.62
CA LYS A 42 -3.62 15.33 -0.21
C LYS A 42 -2.81 15.42 1.09
N THR A 43 -3.19 14.66 2.12
CA THR A 43 -2.48 14.60 3.41
C THR A 43 -1.01 14.24 3.22
N LEU A 44 -0.70 13.26 2.35
CA LEU A 44 0.69 12.89 2.04
C LEU A 44 1.49 14.06 1.46
N ARG A 45 0.89 14.86 0.57
CA ARG A 45 1.57 16.05 0.01
C ARG A 45 1.76 17.16 1.05
N ASP A 46 0.79 17.36 1.92
CA ASP A 46 0.75 18.48 2.87
C ASP A 46 1.63 18.21 4.09
N THR A 47 1.60 16.97 4.61
CA THR A 47 2.27 16.60 5.87
C THR A 47 3.51 15.71 5.66
N GLY A 48 3.68 15.15 4.46
CA GLY A 48 4.77 14.21 4.14
C GLY A 48 4.47 12.76 4.48
N MET A 49 3.28 12.43 5.06
CA MET A 49 2.90 11.08 5.44
C MET A 49 1.38 10.90 5.38
N THR A 50 0.93 9.68 5.05
CA THR A 50 -0.46 9.24 5.21
C THR A 50 -0.50 7.80 5.70
N ARG A 51 -1.65 7.38 6.26
CA ARG A 51 -1.86 6.04 6.81
C ARG A 51 -3.16 5.42 6.32
N GLU A 52 -3.26 4.09 6.46
CA GLU A 52 -4.46 3.28 6.16
C GLU A 52 -5.05 3.58 4.77
N MET A 53 -4.19 3.82 3.78
CA MET A 53 -4.65 4.12 2.42
C MET A 53 -4.97 2.84 1.65
N GLU A 54 -6.19 2.73 1.13
CA GLU A 54 -6.57 1.61 0.27
C GLU A 54 -5.85 1.64 -1.08
N VAL A 55 -5.53 0.45 -1.58
CA VAL A 55 -5.02 0.23 -2.93
C VAL A 55 -5.78 -0.91 -3.60
N TRP A 56 -6.02 -0.76 -4.89
CA TRP A 56 -6.69 -1.75 -5.73
C TRP A 56 -5.89 -2.04 -6.99
N GLY A 57 -6.10 -3.22 -7.52
CA GLY A 57 -5.54 -3.58 -8.81
C GLY A 57 -6.24 -4.79 -9.42
N VAL A 58 -5.83 -5.11 -10.63
CA VAL A 58 -6.31 -6.28 -11.36
C VAL A 58 -5.09 -7.14 -11.68
N VAL A 59 -5.09 -8.36 -11.16
CA VAL A 59 -4.04 -9.35 -11.41
C VAL A 59 -4.68 -10.52 -12.16
N ASP A 60 -4.28 -10.72 -13.40
CA ASP A 60 -4.78 -11.80 -14.25
C ASP A 60 -6.32 -11.89 -14.31
N GLY A 61 -6.98 -10.71 -14.40
CA GLY A 61 -8.43 -10.56 -14.43
C GLY A 61 -9.14 -10.61 -13.09
N LEU A 62 -8.43 -10.87 -11.99
CA LEU A 62 -8.99 -10.88 -10.64
C LEU A 62 -8.74 -9.57 -9.94
N VAL A 63 -9.76 -9.04 -9.28
CA VAL A 63 -9.62 -7.83 -8.44
C VAL A 63 -8.90 -8.18 -7.15
N VAL A 64 -7.84 -7.44 -6.87
CA VAL A 64 -7.05 -7.55 -5.64
C VAL A 64 -7.05 -6.18 -4.95
N ASN A 65 -7.27 -6.18 -3.65
CA ASN A 65 -7.23 -4.97 -2.84
C ASN A 65 -6.44 -5.18 -1.55
N GLY A 66 -6.00 -4.09 -0.97
CA GLY A 66 -5.34 -4.07 0.33
C GLY A 66 -5.33 -2.68 0.93
N VAL A 67 -4.78 -2.57 2.13
CA VAL A 67 -4.61 -1.32 2.85
C VAL A 67 -3.13 -1.13 3.14
N LEU A 68 -2.60 0.03 2.80
CA LEU A 68 -1.23 0.45 3.09
C LEU A 68 -1.20 1.10 4.46
N ASP A 69 -0.49 0.52 5.40
CA ASP A 69 -0.43 1.03 6.79
C ASP A 69 0.20 2.43 6.84
N GLU A 70 1.24 2.68 6.02
CA GLU A 70 1.89 4.00 5.95
C GLU A 70 2.55 4.24 4.59
N LEU A 71 2.35 5.45 4.06
CA LEU A 71 3.13 6.04 2.97
C LEU A 71 3.82 7.30 3.45
N SER A 72 5.11 7.49 3.15
CA SER A 72 5.85 8.70 3.52
C SER A 72 6.95 9.05 2.52
N TYR A 73 7.41 10.30 2.54
CA TYR A 73 8.59 10.74 1.77
C TYR A 73 9.92 10.41 2.48
N ILE A 74 9.87 9.75 3.62
CA ILE A 74 11.07 9.40 4.39
C ILE A 74 11.60 8.05 3.93
N CYS A 75 12.79 8.04 3.31
CA CYS A 75 13.45 6.80 2.93
C CYS A 75 13.80 5.97 4.19
N PRO A 76 13.30 4.72 4.29
CA PRO A 76 13.52 3.91 5.48
C PRO A 76 14.95 3.37 5.60
N ASP A 77 15.71 3.31 4.49
CA ASP A 77 17.10 2.84 4.46
C ASP A 77 17.86 3.49 3.30
N ARG A 78 18.52 4.61 3.60
CA ARG A 78 19.26 5.40 2.61
C ARG A 78 20.49 4.66 2.07
N GLU A 79 21.12 3.77 2.85
CA GLU A 79 22.27 3.03 2.41
C GLU A 79 21.89 1.94 1.40
N LEU A 80 20.78 1.24 1.66
CA LEU A 80 20.21 0.28 0.73
C LEU A 80 19.78 0.95 -0.59
N GLU A 81 19.17 2.14 -0.51
CA GLU A 81 18.80 2.91 -1.70
C GLU A 81 20.00 3.37 -2.53
N LYS A 82 21.05 3.88 -1.88
CA LYS A 82 22.30 4.26 -2.56
C LYS A 82 23.01 3.08 -3.22
N ALA A 83 23.01 1.91 -2.58
CA ALA A 83 23.60 0.68 -3.15
C ALA A 83 22.91 0.30 -4.47
N THR A 84 21.57 0.41 -4.52
CA THR A 84 20.78 0.14 -5.73
C THR A 84 21.07 1.15 -6.84
N ALA A 85 21.21 2.44 -6.49
CA ALA A 85 21.52 3.49 -7.47
C ALA A 85 22.91 3.32 -8.11
N LYS A 86 23.87 2.76 -7.39
CA LYS A 86 25.23 2.44 -7.93
C LYS A 86 25.19 1.26 -8.88
N SER A 87 24.46 0.19 -8.53
CA SER A 87 24.32 -1.00 -9.37
C SER A 87 23.66 -0.70 -10.73
N ASN A 88 22.77 0.27 -10.80
CA ASN A 88 22.11 0.70 -12.04
C ASN A 88 22.96 1.65 -12.91
N LYS A 89 24.10 2.17 -12.40
CA LYS A 89 25.02 3.04 -13.16
C LYS A 89 26.05 2.28 -13.97
N ASP A 90 26.24 1.00 -13.69
CA ASP A 90 27.19 0.14 -14.44
C ASP A 90 26.65 -0.35 -15.79
N THR A 91 25.42 0.02 -16.16
CA THR A 91 24.89 -0.11 -17.52
C THR A 91 25.01 1.27 -18.21
N PRO A 92 25.80 1.43 -19.28
CA PRO A 92 25.97 2.73 -19.95
C PRO A 92 24.67 3.11 -20.65
N SER A 93 23.90 4.00 -20.04
CA SER A 93 22.80 4.73 -20.70
C SER A 93 23.36 6.03 -21.24
N ALA A 94 23.40 6.16 -22.56
CA ALA A 94 23.75 7.36 -23.27
C ALA A 94 22.65 8.41 -23.08
N ASP A 95 22.72 9.19 -22.01
CA ASP A 95 22.14 10.55 -21.89
C ASP A 95 22.59 11.15 -20.53
N GLN A 96 23.86 11.58 -20.49
CA GLN A 96 24.36 12.41 -19.40
C GLN A 96 24.25 13.88 -19.80
N THR A 97 23.19 14.53 -19.43
CA THR A 97 23.12 16.01 -19.41
C THR A 97 23.97 16.50 -18.22
N SER A 98 25.08 17.16 -18.53
CA SER A 98 26.05 17.70 -17.57
C SER A 98 25.40 18.76 -16.65
N ILE A 99 25.70 18.70 -15.34
CA ILE A 99 25.27 19.62 -14.29
C ILE A 99 25.71 21.08 -14.53
N THR A 100 26.60 21.33 -15.46
CA THR A 100 27.16 22.66 -15.74
C THR A 100 26.21 23.63 -16.45
N ASN A 101 25.04 23.20 -16.91
CA ASN A 101 24.06 24.08 -17.57
C ASN A 101 23.04 24.76 -16.63
N PHE A 102 23.21 24.61 -15.30
CA PHE A 102 22.26 25.16 -14.31
C PHE A 102 22.74 26.38 -13.53
N LEU A 103 23.84 27.01 -13.96
CA LEU A 103 24.38 28.19 -13.32
C LEU A 103 24.24 29.41 -14.22
N ASP A 104 23.00 29.83 -14.49
CA ASP A 104 22.77 31.21 -14.96
C ASP A 104 21.39 31.74 -14.52
N GLN A 105 21.52 32.74 -13.67
CA GLN A 105 20.69 33.92 -13.39
C GLN A 105 19.24 33.83 -12.89
N ASP A 106 19.13 34.30 -11.64
CA ASP A 106 18.10 35.14 -11.01
C ASP A 106 16.61 34.73 -11.06
N SER A 107 16.04 34.68 -9.84
CA SER A 107 14.62 34.60 -9.47
C SER A 107 13.80 33.36 -9.92
N GLY A 108 14.25 32.60 -10.92
CA GLY A 108 13.69 31.30 -11.28
C GLY A 108 14.18 30.12 -10.41
N VAL A 109 15.26 30.31 -9.65
CA VAL A 109 15.98 29.23 -8.93
C VAL A 109 15.13 28.58 -7.83
N ILE A 110 14.33 29.37 -7.10
CA ILE A 110 13.52 28.84 -5.99
C ILE A 110 12.35 27.99 -6.52
N LYS A 111 11.72 28.39 -7.61
CA LYS A 111 10.65 27.65 -8.24
C LYS A 111 11.16 26.34 -8.86
N ASN A 112 12.32 26.40 -9.54
CA ASN A 112 12.98 25.24 -10.10
C ASN A 112 13.51 24.28 -9.02
N LEU A 113 13.98 24.77 -7.87
CA LEU A 113 14.44 23.94 -6.77
C LEU A 113 13.26 23.18 -6.12
N ARG A 114 12.12 23.85 -5.96
CA ARG A 114 10.89 23.22 -5.46
C ARG A 114 10.38 22.16 -6.43
N ASP A 115 10.34 22.45 -7.70
CA ASP A 115 9.97 21.49 -8.77
C ASP A 115 10.95 20.30 -8.87
N ILE A 116 12.25 20.53 -8.62
CA ILE A 116 13.27 19.47 -8.59
C ILE A 116 13.11 18.61 -7.34
N ILE A 117 12.86 19.22 -6.17
CA ILE A 117 12.63 18.50 -4.92
C ILE A 117 11.34 17.68 -5.03
N GLU A 118 10.26 18.22 -5.54
CA GLU A 118 9.00 17.51 -5.78
C GLU A 118 9.17 16.37 -6.80
N LYS A 119 9.96 16.56 -7.87
CA LYS A 119 10.25 15.50 -8.85
C LYS A 119 11.21 14.42 -8.37
N THR A 120 12.03 14.70 -7.34
CA THR A 120 13.01 13.75 -6.79
C THR A 120 12.56 13.11 -5.48
N SER A 121 11.52 13.61 -4.84
CA SER A 121 10.97 13.00 -3.63
C SER A 121 10.24 11.71 -3.97
N ARG A 122 10.73 10.60 -3.39
CA ARG A 122 10.11 9.29 -3.54
C ARG A 122 9.23 8.98 -2.35
N ILE A 123 8.16 8.25 -2.62
CA ILE A 123 7.21 7.75 -1.61
C ILE A 123 7.59 6.32 -1.27
N TYR A 124 7.71 6.04 0.02
CA TYR A 124 8.10 4.73 0.55
C TYR A 124 6.95 4.11 1.31
N LEU A 125 6.85 2.78 1.20
CA LEU A 125 5.82 1.97 1.84
C LEU A 125 6.35 1.37 3.14
N THR A 126 5.55 1.47 4.20
CA THR A 126 5.77 0.78 5.47
C THR A 126 4.56 -0.08 5.80
N ASP A 127 4.80 -1.31 6.22
CA ASP A 127 3.80 -2.21 6.77
C ASP A 127 4.10 -2.46 8.25
N VAL A 128 3.11 -2.30 9.11
CA VAL A 128 3.22 -2.42 10.56
C VAL A 128 2.64 -3.74 11.01
N LYS A 129 3.45 -4.58 11.64
CA LYS A 129 3.03 -5.90 12.12
C LYS A 129 3.10 -5.97 13.64
N THR A 130 1.97 -6.20 14.28
CA THR A 130 1.90 -6.43 15.74
C THR A 130 2.23 -7.88 16.10
N ARG A 131 2.97 -8.08 17.19
CA ARG A 131 3.40 -9.40 17.65
C ARG A 131 3.31 -9.54 19.16
N GLY A 132 2.82 -10.72 19.61
CA GLY A 132 2.92 -11.12 21.01
C GLY A 132 4.34 -11.59 21.40
N ALA A 133 5.08 -12.16 20.45
CA ALA A 133 6.47 -12.59 20.67
C ALA A 133 7.44 -11.43 20.43
N LYS A 134 8.47 -11.30 21.26
CA LYS A 134 9.50 -10.25 21.12
C LYS A 134 10.50 -10.48 19.97
N SER A 135 10.41 -11.60 19.26
CA SER A 135 11.31 -11.94 18.15
C SER A 135 10.78 -11.46 16.82
N ILE A 136 11.66 -11.03 15.93
CA ILE A 136 11.35 -10.64 14.55
C ILE A 136 11.37 -11.90 13.66
N PRO A 137 10.38 -12.07 12.71
CA PRO A 137 10.35 -13.22 11.81
C PRO A 137 11.59 -13.26 10.92
N LYS A 138 12.09 -14.47 10.65
CA LYS A 138 13.24 -14.71 9.76
C LYS A 138 12.89 -15.80 8.74
N GLY A 139 13.61 -15.83 7.62
CA GLY A 139 13.45 -16.87 6.59
C GLY A 139 12.01 -17.00 6.12
N ALA A 140 11.51 -18.23 6.07
CA ALA A 140 10.17 -18.57 5.61
C ALA A 140 9.04 -17.82 6.36
N SER A 141 9.20 -17.56 7.66
CA SER A 141 8.22 -16.81 8.45
C SER A 141 8.10 -15.33 8.06
N PHE A 142 9.10 -14.78 7.37
CA PHE A 142 9.08 -13.40 6.86
C PHE A 142 8.47 -13.31 5.45
N ARG A 143 8.49 -14.39 4.69
CA ARG A 143 8.04 -14.43 3.28
C ARG A 143 6.64 -13.82 3.04
N PRO A 144 5.60 -14.10 3.87
CA PRO A 144 4.28 -13.48 3.66
C PRO A 144 4.31 -11.95 3.70
N THR A 145 5.01 -11.36 4.67
CA THR A 145 5.16 -9.89 4.79
C THR A 145 5.93 -9.32 3.60
N LEU A 146 6.97 -10.01 3.14
CA LEU A 146 7.76 -9.61 1.97
C LEU A 146 6.88 -9.58 0.72
N MET A 147 6.10 -10.65 0.46
CA MET A 147 5.21 -10.71 -0.72
C MET A 147 4.08 -9.70 -0.64
N GLN A 148 3.50 -9.48 0.54
CA GLN A 148 2.46 -8.47 0.77
C GLN A 148 2.95 -7.07 0.41
N LEU A 149 4.11 -6.64 0.92
CA LEU A 149 4.67 -5.32 0.63
C LEU A 149 5.06 -5.17 -0.84
N MET A 150 5.61 -6.20 -1.47
CA MET A 150 5.90 -6.19 -2.91
C MET A 150 4.61 -6.09 -3.74
N LEU A 151 3.55 -6.79 -3.35
CA LEU A 151 2.25 -6.69 -4.00
C LEU A 151 1.67 -5.28 -3.86
N TYR A 152 1.72 -4.71 -2.67
CA TYR A 152 1.26 -3.34 -2.42
C TYR A 152 2.02 -2.30 -3.25
N HIS A 153 3.34 -2.45 -3.37
CA HIS A 153 4.14 -1.60 -4.26
C HIS A 153 3.66 -1.72 -5.72
N ARG A 154 3.34 -2.93 -6.18
CA ARG A 154 2.80 -3.20 -7.52
C ARG A 154 1.44 -2.51 -7.70
N LEU A 155 0.47 -2.72 -6.78
CA LEU A 155 -0.86 -2.13 -6.84
C LEU A 155 -0.80 -0.60 -6.84
N LEU A 156 0.02 -0.01 -5.98
CA LEU A 156 0.24 1.44 -5.94
C LEU A 156 0.84 1.96 -7.25
N SER A 157 1.80 1.22 -7.83
CA SER A 157 2.42 1.56 -9.12
C SER A 157 1.41 1.54 -10.27
N ASP A 158 0.50 0.57 -10.26
CA ASP A 158 -0.53 0.41 -11.30
C ASP A 158 -1.59 1.52 -11.19
N LEU A 159 -1.99 1.94 -9.97
CA LEU A 159 -2.83 3.12 -9.75
C LEU A 159 -2.14 4.42 -10.18
N ALA A 160 -0.89 4.64 -9.76
CA ALA A 160 -0.11 5.84 -10.11
C ALA A 160 0.12 6.00 -11.61
N THR A 161 0.10 4.91 -12.38
CA THR A 161 0.26 4.90 -13.83
C THR A 161 -1.04 4.72 -14.60
N ASN A 162 -2.19 4.74 -13.91
CA ASN A 162 -3.53 4.55 -14.49
C ASN A 162 -3.64 3.25 -15.31
N LYS A 163 -3.08 2.15 -14.81
CA LYS A 163 -3.17 0.83 -15.42
C LYS A 163 -4.33 0.00 -14.90
N VAL A 164 -4.99 0.47 -13.84
CA VAL A 164 -6.14 -0.23 -13.25
C VAL A 164 -7.40 0.16 -14.00
N ASP A 165 -8.04 -0.82 -14.63
CA ASP A 165 -9.34 -0.64 -15.25
C ASP A 165 -10.44 -0.61 -14.18
N SER A 166 -11.03 0.57 -13.95
CA SER A 166 -12.09 0.77 -12.97
C SER A 166 -13.35 -0.05 -13.28
N ILE A 167 -13.63 -0.29 -14.55
CA ILE A 167 -14.82 -1.05 -14.99
C ILE A 167 -14.76 -2.49 -14.48
N ILE A 168 -13.57 -3.11 -14.48
CA ILE A 168 -13.39 -4.47 -13.91
C ILE A 168 -13.73 -4.46 -12.41
N ILE A 169 -13.32 -3.42 -11.69
CA ILE A 169 -13.62 -3.27 -10.27
C ILE A 169 -15.12 -3.05 -10.06
N PHE A 170 -15.71 -2.10 -10.77
CA PHE A 170 -17.13 -1.79 -10.61
C PHE A 170 -18.02 -2.99 -10.96
N ASN A 171 -17.72 -3.70 -12.04
CA ASN A 171 -18.44 -4.93 -12.41
C ASN A 171 -18.28 -6.04 -11.36
N ARG A 172 -17.09 -6.18 -10.75
CA ARG A 172 -16.85 -7.20 -9.71
C ARG A 172 -17.75 -7.02 -8.49
N TYR A 173 -18.09 -5.77 -8.16
CA TYR A 173 -18.92 -5.41 -7.00
C TYR A 173 -20.35 -5.01 -7.38
N ASP A 174 -20.75 -5.21 -8.63
CA ASP A 174 -22.08 -4.90 -9.15
C ASP A 174 -22.46 -3.44 -8.86
N LEU A 175 -21.57 -2.49 -9.20
CA LEU A 175 -21.73 -1.05 -9.03
C LEU A 175 -22.15 -0.40 -10.34
N ASP A 176 -23.05 0.59 -10.25
CA ASP A 176 -23.33 1.48 -11.37
C ASP A 176 -22.36 2.69 -11.34
N PRO A 177 -21.36 2.75 -12.25
CA PRO A 177 -20.39 3.83 -12.25
C PRO A 177 -20.97 5.20 -12.58
N ALA A 178 -22.15 5.28 -13.17
CA ALA A 178 -22.82 6.51 -13.57
C ALA A 178 -23.89 6.98 -12.59
N ALA A 179 -24.29 6.14 -11.64
CA ALA A 179 -25.27 6.51 -10.63
C ALA A 179 -24.79 7.70 -9.79
N PRO A 180 -25.64 8.73 -9.57
CA PRO A 180 -25.29 9.84 -8.70
C PRO A 180 -25.22 9.38 -7.24
N PHE A 181 -24.33 9.98 -6.46
CA PHE A 181 -24.31 9.80 -5.01
C PHE A 181 -25.56 10.39 -4.36
N SER A 182 -25.92 9.86 -3.19
CA SER A 182 -27.05 10.39 -2.44
C SER A 182 -26.75 11.79 -1.88
N ASP A 183 -27.78 12.62 -1.78
CA ASP A 183 -27.67 13.96 -1.19
C ASP A 183 -27.17 13.90 0.26
N SER A 184 -27.55 12.87 1.01
CA SER A 184 -27.07 12.63 2.37
C SER A 184 -25.56 12.40 2.41
N PHE A 185 -25.01 11.59 1.50
CA PHE A 185 -23.58 11.35 1.41
C PHE A 185 -22.81 12.63 1.09
N ILE A 186 -23.26 13.41 0.08
CA ILE A 186 -22.62 14.66 -0.31
C ILE A 186 -22.63 15.67 0.84
N ALA A 187 -23.78 15.83 1.52
CA ALA A 187 -23.92 16.76 2.63
C ALA A 187 -23.03 16.38 3.83
N GLN A 188 -22.93 15.09 4.16
CA GLN A 188 -22.11 14.65 5.28
C GLN A 188 -20.63 14.84 5.01
N ILE A 189 -20.11 14.50 3.82
CA ILE A 189 -18.72 14.76 3.46
C ILE A 189 -18.41 16.26 3.44
N GLY A 190 -19.33 17.11 2.98
CA GLY A 190 -19.20 18.56 3.04
C GLY A 190 -19.03 19.06 4.48
N ASN A 191 -19.85 18.59 5.40
CA ASN A 191 -19.86 19.04 6.81
C ASN A 191 -18.63 18.53 7.60
N LEU A 192 -17.99 17.43 7.21
CA LEU A 192 -16.81 16.89 7.91
C LEU A 192 -15.67 17.90 8.02
N ASN A 193 -15.48 18.73 7.01
CA ASN A 193 -14.41 19.72 6.99
C ASN A 193 -14.73 20.97 7.82
N GLU A 194 -16.01 21.25 8.15
CA GLU A 194 -16.36 22.38 9.04
C GLU A 194 -15.91 22.16 10.47
N VAL A 195 -15.98 20.94 10.97
CA VAL A 195 -15.56 20.57 12.34
C VAL A 195 -14.05 20.77 12.59
N PHE A 196 -13.23 20.66 11.53
CA PHE A 196 -11.78 20.85 11.62
C PHE A 196 -11.33 22.33 11.66
N VAL A 197 -12.11 23.23 11.06
CA VAL A 197 -11.78 24.66 10.98
C VAL A 197 -12.02 25.38 12.31
N ASP A 198 -13.00 24.94 13.11
CA ASP A 198 -13.42 25.63 14.34
C ASP A 198 -12.43 25.51 15.51
N ALA A 199 -11.47 24.54 15.46
CA ALA A 199 -10.51 24.33 16.54
C ALA A 199 -9.16 25.10 16.39
N SER A 200 -8.89 25.73 15.24
CA SER A 200 -7.57 26.33 14.93
C SER A 200 -7.63 27.67 14.19
N THR A 201 -8.77 28.28 14.01
CA THR A 201 -8.88 29.53 13.22
C THR A 201 -8.58 30.78 14.04
N ASP A 202 -7.48 31.44 13.66
CA ASP A 202 -7.19 32.83 13.99
C ASP A 202 -8.30 33.73 13.36
N PRO A 203 -8.93 34.66 14.08
CA PRO A 203 -10.09 35.44 13.60
C PRO A 203 -9.80 36.47 12.49
N LYS A 204 -8.74 36.28 11.72
CA LYS A 204 -8.31 37.15 10.61
C LYS A 204 -8.31 36.48 9.24
N GLN A 205 -9.14 35.44 9.02
CA GLN A 205 -9.26 34.91 7.66
C GLN A 205 -10.06 35.84 6.76
N ASP A 206 -9.52 36.09 5.57
CA ASP A 206 -10.12 36.87 4.50
C ASP A 206 -11.44 36.19 4.07
N PRO A 207 -12.60 36.90 4.08
CA PRO A 207 -13.90 36.29 3.74
C PRO A 207 -14.00 35.78 2.30
N ASP A 208 -13.06 36.06 1.44
CA ASP A 208 -13.03 35.62 0.04
C ASP A 208 -12.27 34.28 -0.19
N ILE A 209 -11.72 33.66 0.87
CA ILE A 209 -11.09 32.33 0.75
C ILE A 209 -12.14 31.26 1.10
N PRO A 210 -12.51 30.36 0.15
CA PRO A 210 -13.47 29.29 0.44
C PRO A 210 -13.00 28.44 1.61
N SER A 211 -13.92 28.07 2.50
CA SER A 211 -13.56 27.14 3.59
C SER A 211 -13.27 25.75 3.01
N PRO A 212 -12.39 24.92 3.62
CA PRO A 212 -12.13 23.56 3.17
C PRO A 212 -13.37 22.67 3.04
N ALA A 213 -14.42 22.98 3.79
CA ALA A 213 -15.72 22.33 3.73
C ALA A 213 -16.48 22.62 2.43
N GLN A 214 -16.51 23.90 2.03
CA GLN A 214 -17.12 24.32 0.76
C GLN A 214 -16.42 23.69 -0.43
N ASP A 215 -15.07 23.58 -0.37
CA ASP A 215 -14.28 22.90 -1.40
C ASP A 215 -14.66 21.41 -1.54
N SER A 216 -14.85 20.69 -0.44
CA SER A 216 -15.18 19.24 -0.49
C SER A 216 -16.57 18.98 -1.03
N MET A 217 -17.57 19.75 -0.62
CA MET A 217 -18.93 19.66 -1.16
C MET A 217 -18.96 20.00 -2.66
N GLN A 218 -18.28 21.06 -3.06
CA GLN A 218 -18.22 21.45 -4.46
C GLN A 218 -17.55 20.38 -5.31
N ILE A 219 -16.41 19.82 -4.86
CA ILE A 219 -15.72 18.73 -5.55
C ILE A 219 -16.66 17.52 -5.74
N LEU A 220 -17.41 17.11 -4.71
CA LEU A 220 -18.34 15.98 -4.82
C LEU A 220 -19.52 16.27 -5.74
N LEU A 221 -20.00 17.51 -5.79
CA LEU A 221 -21.04 17.91 -6.73
C LEU A 221 -20.56 17.88 -8.18
N GLU A 222 -19.32 18.33 -8.43
CA GLU A 222 -18.68 18.28 -9.74
C GLU A 222 -18.33 16.83 -10.17
N HIS A 223 -18.03 15.95 -9.19
CA HIS A 223 -17.68 14.55 -9.40
C HIS A 223 -18.71 13.59 -8.80
N ASN A 224 -19.99 13.84 -9.09
CA ASN A 224 -21.15 13.16 -8.49
C ASN A 224 -21.43 11.79 -9.13
N SER A 225 -20.41 10.95 -9.26
CA SER A 225 -20.55 9.51 -9.62
C SER A 225 -19.22 8.79 -9.41
N LEU A 226 -19.26 7.46 -9.30
CA LEU A 226 -18.06 6.65 -9.13
C LEU A 226 -17.05 6.84 -10.28
N GLN A 227 -17.54 6.91 -11.52
CA GLN A 227 -16.66 7.11 -12.70
C GLN A 227 -15.95 8.45 -12.65
N SER A 228 -16.68 9.53 -12.31
CA SER A 228 -16.11 10.87 -12.23
C SER A 228 -15.14 11.00 -11.05
N LEU A 229 -15.51 10.46 -9.89
CA LEU A 229 -14.67 10.48 -8.70
C LEU A 229 -13.41 9.62 -8.86
N TRP A 230 -13.50 8.46 -9.56
CA TRP A 230 -12.32 7.68 -9.95
C TRP A 230 -11.35 8.48 -10.83
N SER A 231 -11.89 9.23 -11.79
CA SER A 231 -11.07 10.08 -12.68
C SER A 231 -10.31 11.15 -11.89
N LEU A 232 -10.96 11.75 -10.88
CA LEU A 232 -10.33 12.69 -9.95
C LEU A 232 -9.25 12.00 -9.12
N MET A 233 -9.50 10.81 -8.57
CA MET A 233 -8.51 10.03 -7.83
C MET A 233 -7.25 9.77 -8.66
N ILE A 234 -7.39 9.38 -9.92
CA ILE A 234 -6.26 9.16 -10.83
C ILE A 234 -5.50 10.47 -11.11
N LEU A 235 -6.19 11.59 -11.17
CA LEU A 235 -5.54 12.91 -11.29
C LEU A 235 -4.72 13.22 -10.03
N GLU A 236 -5.26 12.94 -8.85
CA GLU A 236 -4.54 13.13 -7.58
C GLU A 236 -3.32 12.20 -7.46
N PHE A 237 -3.41 10.96 -7.94
CA PHE A 237 -2.23 10.08 -8.07
C PHE A 237 -1.16 10.70 -8.97
N LYS A 238 -1.54 11.24 -10.13
CA LYS A 238 -0.59 11.91 -11.05
C LYS A 238 0.07 13.15 -10.44
N ARG A 239 -0.68 13.92 -9.64
CA ARG A 239 -0.15 15.08 -8.91
C ARG A 239 0.86 14.67 -7.84
N THR A 240 0.54 13.61 -7.10
CA THR A 240 1.37 13.11 -6.00
C THR A 240 2.59 12.33 -6.51
N MET A 241 2.45 11.64 -7.62
CA MET A 241 3.45 10.76 -8.23
C MET A 241 3.71 11.14 -9.70
N PRO A 242 4.25 12.36 -9.97
CA PRO A 242 4.35 12.91 -11.33
C PRO A 242 5.27 12.08 -12.24
N ALA A 243 6.24 11.36 -11.71
CA ALA A 243 7.10 10.45 -12.46
C ALA A 243 6.56 8.99 -12.50
N GLY A 244 5.29 8.77 -12.12
CA GLY A 244 4.66 7.46 -12.06
C GLY A 244 5.42 6.49 -11.15
N VAL A 245 5.78 5.31 -11.65
CA VAL A 245 6.52 4.30 -10.86
C VAL A 245 7.83 4.84 -10.27
N LYS A 246 8.50 5.78 -10.95
CA LYS A 246 9.75 6.37 -10.45
C LYS A 246 9.55 7.27 -9.22
N SER A 247 8.33 7.72 -8.97
CA SER A 247 7.97 8.44 -7.74
C SER A 247 7.83 7.51 -6.54
N ILE A 248 7.84 6.20 -6.73
CA ILE A 248 7.73 5.21 -5.66
C ILE A 248 9.12 4.64 -5.39
N GLY A 249 9.53 4.64 -4.12
CA GLY A 249 10.82 4.10 -3.70
C GLY A 249 10.82 2.58 -3.72
N ASN A 250 11.94 1.99 -4.12
CA ASN A 250 12.10 0.53 -4.16
C ASN A 250 12.45 -0.07 -2.79
N VAL A 251 12.78 0.75 -1.80
CA VAL A 251 13.06 0.29 -0.44
C VAL A 251 11.74 0.15 0.31
N LEU A 252 11.40 -1.07 0.70
CA LEU A 252 10.19 -1.43 1.44
C LEU A 252 10.54 -1.66 2.90
N LYS A 253 9.65 -1.28 3.81
CA LYS A 253 9.85 -1.38 5.26
C LYS A 253 8.75 -2.23 5.92
N ALA A 254 9.15 -3.23 6.69
CA ALA A 254 8.28 -3.93 7.64
C ALA A 254 8.70 -3.55 9.06
N GLU A 255 7.78 -2.92 9.81
CA GLU A 255 7.97 -2.51 11.19
C GLU A 255 7.22 -3.44 12.13
N TYR A 256 7.94 -4.06 13.06
CA TYR A 256 7.34 -4.98 14.04
C TYR A 256 7.16 -4.29 15.38
N ARG A 257 5.95 -4.33 15.90
CA ARG A 257 5.57 -3.70 17.18
C ARG A 257 5.06 -4.74 18.19
N GLY A 258 5.34 -4.49 19.45
CA GLY A 258 4.79 -5.25 20.56
C GLY A 258 3.27 -5.10 20.64
N GLN A 259 2.56 -6.21 20.82
CA GLN A 259 1.11 -6.24 20.89
C GLN A 259 0.54 -5.55 22.15
N VAL A 260 1.33 -5.51 23.23
CA VAL A 260 0.89 -5.00 24.54
C VAL A 260 1.17 -3.50 24.68
N ASP A 261 2.35 -3.06 24.28
CA ASP A 261 2.88 -1.71 24.52
C ASP A 261 3.06 -0.88 23.25
N GLY A 262 2.83 -1.47 22.07
CA GLY A 262 3.07 -0.81 20.79
C GLY A 262 4.54 -0.46 20.49
N ALA A 263 5.47 -0.87 21.38
CA ALA A 263 6.89 -0.56 21.24
C ALA A 263 7.48 -1.22 19.98
N ILE A 264 8.40 -0.53 19.32
CA ILE A 264 9.08 -1.08 18.14
C ILE A 264 10.03 -2.18 18.58
N LEU A 265 9.75 -3.42 18.17
CA LEU A 265 10.59 -4.60 18.38
C LEU A 265 11.73 -4.66 17.39
N GLY A 266 11.54 -4.13 16.20
CA GLY A 266 12.54 -4.00 15.16
C GLY A 266 11.96 -3.75 13.78
N ILE A 267 12.85 -3.45 12.84
CA ILE A 267 12.54 -3.05 11.48
C ILE A 267 13.28 -3.98 10.52
N LYS A 268 12.64 -4.30 9.41
CA LYS A 268 13.25 -4.95 8.25
C LYS A 268 13.06 -4.10 7.02
N THR A 269 14.13 -3.83 6.32
CA THR A 269 14.15 -3.17 5.02
C THR A 269 14.60 -4.15 3.94
N PHE A 270 14.02 -4.05 2.77
CA PHE A 270 14.37 -4.86 1.60
C PHE A 270 13.97 -4.15 0.31
N LEU A 271 14.48 -4.63 -0.80
CA LEU A 271 14.20 -4.04 -2.11
C LEU A 271 12.99 -4.71 -2.77
N TYR A 272 12.20 -3.91 -3.46
CA TYR A 272 11.22 -4.42 -4.42
C TYR A 272 11.93 -5.11 -5.58
N ASP A 273 11.49 -6.33 -5.87
CA ASP A 273 11.96 -7.11 -7.01
C ASP A 273 10.77 -7.53 -7.88
N ASN A 274 10.64 -6.86 -9.02
CA ASN A 274 9.53 -7.13 -9.94
C ASN A 274 9.53 -8.57 -10.48
N LYS A 275 10.71 -9.17 -10.68
CA LYS A 275 10.82 -10.54 -11.20
C LYS A 275 10.34 -11.56 -10.15
N VAL A 276 10.77 -11.38 -8.91
CA VAL A 276 10.32 -12.21 -7.78
C VAL A 276 8.81 -12.08 -7.61
N MET A 277 8.28 -10.85 -7.65
CA MET A 277 6.85 -10.60 -7.50
C MET A 277 6.05 -11.21 -8.67
N GLN A 278 6.50 -11.04 -9.90
CA GLN A 278 5.80 -11.60 -11.06
C GLN A 278 5.78 -13.13 -11.01
N THR A 279 6.92 -13.78 -10.73
CA THR A 279 7.00 -15.25 -10.60
C THR A 279 6.05 -15.76 -9.51
N TYR A 280 5.96 -15.04 -8.38
CA TYR A 280 5.04 -15.39 -7.30
C TYR A 280 3.58 -15.28 -7.75
N LEU A 281 3.21 -14.17 -8.40
CA LEU A 281 1.84 -13.98 -8.90
C LEU A 281 1.46 -15.02 -9.96
N ASP A 282 2.35 -15.31 -10.91
CA ASP A 282 2.09 -16.31 -11.94
C ASP A 282 1.81 -17.70 -11.34
N ASP A 283 2.55 -18.09 -10.30
CA ASP A 283 2.34 -19.36 -9.60
C ASP A 283 1.04 -19.37 -8.79
N GLU A 284 0.78 -18.30 -8.02
CA GLU A 284 -0.44 -18.18 -7.22
C GLU A 284 -1.70 -18.08 -8.07
N MET A 285 -1.66 -17.36 -9.21
CA MET A 285 -2.81 -17.25 -10.10
C MET A 285 -3.16 -18.58 -10.76
N ARG A 286 -2.17 -19.39 -11.12
CA ARG A 286 -2.40 -20.74 -11.61
C ARG A 286 -3.12 -21.62 -10.58
N TRP A 287 -2.76 -21.47 -9.30
CA TRP A 287 -3.45 -22.18 -8.22
C TRP A 287 -4.89 -21.68 -8.04
N TRP A 288 -5.09 -20.37 -8.00
CA TRP A 288 -6.43 -19.78 -7.87
C TRP A 288 -7.38 -20.12 -9.02
N LYS A 289 -6.84 -20.32 -10.22
CA LYS A 289 -7.62 -20.75 -11.40
C LYS A 289 -7.81 -22.26 -11.48
N GLY A 290 -7.24 -23.04 -10.59
CA GLY A 290 -7.28 -24.50 -10.64
C GLY A 290 -6.38 -25.12 -11.72
N GLU A 291 -5.42 -24.36 -12.25
CA GLU A 291 -4.46 -24.79 -13.28
C GLU A 291 -3.22 -25.45 -12.68
N ARG A 292 -3.09 -25.45 -11.37
CA ARG A 292 -2.01 -26.04 -10.61
C ARG A 292 -2.56 -26.76 -9.38
N GLU A 293 -2.04 -27.96 -9.12
CA GLU A 293 -2.32 -28.70 -7.89
C GLU A 293 -1.78 -27.97 -6.64
N ALA A 294 -2.41 -28.25 -5.50
CA ALA A 294 -1.94 -27.78 -4.21
C ALA A 294 -0.53 -28.31 -3.91
N GLN A 295 0.37 -27.45 -3.49
CA GLN A 295 1.74 -27.79 -3.13
C GLN A 295 1.91 -27.77 -1.63
N GLY A 296 2.69 -28.71 -1.10
CA GLY A 296 3.08 -28.70 0.30
C GLY A 296 4.05 -27.56 0.62
N VAL A 297 4.08 -27.17 1.89
CA VAL A 297 4.99 -26.13 2.38
C VAL A 297 6.47 -26.59 2.33
N CYS A 298 7.42 -25.66 2.33
CA CYS A 298 8.83 -26.03 2.51
C CYS A 298 9.07 -26.59 3.92
N MET A 299 10.17 -27.33 4.10
CA MET A 299 10.46 -28.01 5.39
C MET A 299 10.57 -27.02 6.57
N GLU A 300 11.06 -25.81 6.32
CA GLU A 300 11.15 -24.75 7.35
C GLU A 300 9.77 -24.28 7.82
N GLU A 301 8.73 -24.50 7.02
CA GLU A 301 7.35 -24.17 7.32
C GLU A 301 6.50 -25.35 7.78
N ALA A 302 7.09 -26.55 7.91
CA ALA A 302 6.38 -27.78 8.28
C ALA A 302 5.65 -27.68 9.64
N TYR A 303 6.05 -26.76 10.52
CA TYR A 303 5.33 -26.48 11.75
C TYR A 303 3.88 -26.03 11.52
N LYS A 304 3.57 -25.42 10.35
CA LYS A 304 2.21 -25.03 9.96
C LYS A 304 1.26 -26.21 9.79
N CYS A 305 1.81 -27.41 9.51
CA CYS A 305 1.01 -28.62 9.41
C CYS A 305 0.32 -29.00 10.71
N GLY A 306 0.83 -28.55 11.87
CA GLY A 306 0.25 -28.84 13.18
C GLY A 306 -1.12 -28.18 13.42
N PHE A 307 -1.47 -27.16 12.63
CA PHE A 307 -2.75 -26.45 12.72
C PHE A 307 -3.41 -26.26 11.34
N CYS A 308 -2.99 -27.03 10.36
CA CYS A 308 -3.56 -27.02 9.02
C CYS A 308 -4.83 -27.89 8.99
N GLU A 309 -5.93 -27.35 8.49
CA GLU A 309 -7.21 -28.05 8.37
C GLU A 309 -7.13 -29.28 7.46
N PHE A 310 -6.22 -29.26 6.46
CA PHE A 310 -5.99 -30.34 5.50
C PHE A 310 -4.90 -31.33 5.92
N ALA A 311 -4.41 -31.27 7.16
CA ALA A 311 -3.24 -32.03 7.60
C ALA A 311 -3.41 -33.55 7.43
N ASP A 312 -4.60 -34.10 7.68
CA ASP A 312 -4.85 -35.53 7.65
C ASP A 312 -4.99 -36.10 6.24
N GLU A 313 -5.41 -35.27 5.27
CA GLU A 313 -5.59 -35.67 3.86
C GLU A 313 -4.38 -35.31 3.00
N CYS A 314 -3.48 -34.44 3.48
CA CYS A 314 -2.35 -33.90 2.74
C CYS A 314 -1.35 -35.01 2.32
N SER A 315 -1.25 -35.28 1.01
CA SER A 315 -0.31 -36.26 0.43
C SER A 315 1.14 -35.86 0.74
N TRP A 316 1.52 -34.60 0.56
CA TRP A 316 2.85 -34.10 0.84
C TRP A 316 3.29 -34.40 2.30
N ARG A 317 2.39 -34.19 3.28
CA ARG A 317 2.67 -34.49 4.69
C ARG A 317 2.88 -35.97 4.91
N LYS A 318 2.04 -36.83 4.29
CA LYS A 318 2.14 -38.29 4.38
C LYS A 318 3.48 -38.77 3.81
N ASP A 319 3.85 -38.28 2.62
CA ASP A 319 5.11 -38.62 1.97
C ASP A 319 6.32 -38.22 2.82
N ARG A 320 6.31 -37.01 3.42
CA ARG A 320 7.41 -36.54 4.30
C ARG A 320 7.51 -37.39 5.58
N ILE A 321 6.39 -37.81 6.17
CA ILE A 321 6.38 -38.69 7.34
C ILE A 321 6.95 -40.07 6.97
N GLU A 322 6.58 -40.62 5.83
CA GLU A 322 7.08 -41.90 5.36
C GLU A 322 8.58 -41.86 5.10
N GLU A 323 9.08 -40.85 4.37
CA GLU A 323 10.50 -40.64 4.13
C GLU A 323 11.30 -40.52 5.43
N ALA A 324 10.80 -39.72 6.39
CA ALA A 324 11.45 -39.59 7.70
C ALA A 324 11.49 -40.90 8.46
N THR A 325 10.39 -41.68 8.38
CA THR A 325 10.29 -42.99 9.05
C THR A 325 11.28 -44.00 8.46
N VAL A 326 11.38 -44.04 7.11
CA VAL A 326 12.33 -44.90 6.40
C VAL A 326 13.77 -44.52 6.75
N ALA A 327 14.08 -43.22 6.71
CA ALA A 327 15.40 -42.72 7.07
C ALA A 327 15.80 -43.03 8.53
N HIS A 328 14.83 -42.92 9.46
CA HIS A 328 15.05 -43.29 10.86
C HIS A 328 15.33 -44.80 11.04
N ARG A 329 14.55 -45.66 10.38
CA ARG A 329 14.75 -47.13 10.39
C ARG A 329 16.10 -47.53 9.83
N ALA A 330 16.54 -46.86 8.74
CA ALA A 330 17.85 -47.12 8.13
C ALA A 330 19.01 -46.75 9.08
N ARG A 331 18.92 -45.62 9.76
CA ARG A 331 19.92 -45.19 10.77
C ARG A 331 20.00 -46.16 11.98
N THR A 332 18.87 -46.62 12.46
CA THR A 332 18.81 -47.55 13.59
C THR A 332 19.43 -48.91 13.25
N ARG A 333 19.29 -49.34 11.97
CA ARG A 333 19.91 -50.60 11.50
C ARG A 333 21.41 -50.51 11.28
N SER A 334 21.95 -49.33 11.06
CA SER A 334 23.40 -49.14 10.83
C SER A 334 24.19 -48.95 12.16
N VAL A 335 23.51 -48.91 13.29
CA VAL A 335 24.12 -48.77 14.64
C VAL A 335 24.13 -50.08 15.40
N VAL A 336 23.56 -51.13 14.87
CA VAL A 336 23.62 -52.52 15.38
C VAL A 336 24.58 -53.32 14.51
#